data_04ff65edd795031e6af893af6b84cb86
#
_entry.id   04ff65edd795031e6af893af6b84cb86
#
_cell.length_a   1.000
_cell.length_b   1.000
_cell.length_c   1.000
_cell.angle_alpha   90.00
_cell.angle_beta   90.00
_cell.angle_gamma   90.00
#
_symmetry.space_group_name_H-M   'P 1'
#
loop_
_entity.id
_entity.type
_entity.pdbx_description
1 polymer ?
#
loop_
_entity_poly.entity_id
_entity_poly.type
_entity_poly.pdbx_seq_one_letter_code
_entity_poly.pdbx_strand_id
1 'polypeptide(L)'
;MTITTGTNWAPLEERLNHDASVIREFMWMYSDEDTGVEYYKHTATRRYLLLRRDGRCFQQAAPGLIEVDFAAELQRVRGKEAN
;
A
#
# COMPACT_ATOMS: atom_id res chain seq x y z
N MET A 1 -2.90 10.41 24.61
CA MET A 1 -2.71 10.40 24.12
C MET A 1 -2.33 10.18 23.28
N THR A 2 -2.04 10.00 22.71
CA THR A 2 -1.57 9.90 22.06
C THR A 2 -1.38 9.84 21.01
N ILE A 3 -1.06 9.89 20.51
CA ILE A 3 -0.91 9.99 19.52
C ILE A 3 -0.30 9.48 18.74
N THR A 4 -0.20 9.08 18.11
CA THR A 4 0.36 8.64 17.43
C THR A 4 0.54 8.85 16.31
N THR A 5 1.16 9.10 15.98
CA THR A 5 1.36 9.46 14.95
C THR A 5 2.25 8.84 14.24
N GLY A 6 2.62 7.90 14.36
CA GLY A 6 3.62 7.19 13.68
C GLY A 6 3.12 6.55 12.42
N THR A 7 4.06 6.15 11.60
CA THR A 7 3.75 5.43 10.38
C THR A 7 3.12 4.09 10.71
N ASN A 8 2.27 3.60 9.82
CA ASN A 8 1.66 2.29 10.00
C ASN A 8 2.10 1.37 8.87
N TRP A 9 3.08 0.54 9.17
CA TRP A 9 3.63 -0.40 8.19
C TRP A 9 3.00 -1.78 8.27
N ALA A 10 2.14 -2.02 9.26
CA ALA A 10 1.61 -3.35 9.52
C ALA A 10 0.87 -3.96 8.33
N PRO A 11 -0.04 -3.25 7.64
CA PRO A 11 -0.71 -3.87 6.51
C PRO A 11 0.25 -4.32 5.42
N LEU A 12 1.25 -3.49 5.13
CA LEU A 12 2.22 -3.84 4.10
C LEU A 12 3.09 -4.99 4.54
N GLU A 13 3.57 -4.95 5.78
CA GLU A 13 4.42 -6.02 6.29
C GLU A 13 3.73 -7.36 6.27
N GLU A 14 2.46 -7.39 6.65
CA GLU A 14 1.70 -8.63 6.67
C GLU A 14 1.47 -9.18 5.27
N ARG A 15 1.09 -8.32 4.34
CA ARG A 15 0.84 -8.78 2.97
C ARG A 15 2.10 -9.26 2.29
N LEU A 16 3.26 -8.73 2.67
CA LEU A 16 4.54 -9.12 2.09
C LEU A 16 5.27 -10.17 2.91
N ASN A 17 4.60 -10.74 3.93
CA ASN A 17 5.21 -11.75 4.81
C ASN A 17 6.53 -11.26 5.40
N HIS A 18 6.57 -9.98 5.76
CA HIS A 18 7.74 -9.34 6.38
C HIS A 18 9.00 -9.41 5.52
N ASP A 19 8.84 -9.48 4.20
CA ASP A 19 9.98 -9.50 3.29
C ASP A 19 10.60 -8.10 3.22
N ALA A 20 11.64 -7.88 3.99
CA ALA A 20 12.27 -6.57 4.10
C ALA A 20 12.82 -6.07 2.76
N SER A 21 13.22 -6.97 1.87
CA SER A 21 13.79 -6.55 0.58
C SER A 21 12.75 -5.87 -0.29
N VAL A 22 11.48 -6.25 -0.16
CA VAL A 22 10.41 -5.62 -0.92
C VAL A 22 9.84 -4.42 -0.15
N ILE A 23 9.68 -4.57 1.17
CA ILE A 23 9.12 -3.51 1.99
C ILE A 23 9.93 -2.22 1.84
N ARG A 24 11.26 -2.34 1.78
CA ARG A 24 12.12 -1.16 1.69
C ARG A 24 12.00 -0.41 0.38
N GLU A 25 11.30 -0.98 -0.61
CA GLU A 25 11.03 -0.28 -1.86
C GLU A 25 9.95 0.79 -1.70
N PHE A 26 9.28 0.82 -0.55
CA PHE A 26 8.13 1.68 -0.34
C PHE A 26 8.38 2.73 0.73
N MET A 27 7.63 3.84 0.62
CA MET A 27 7.55 4.85 1.65
C MET A 27 6.11 4.94 2.11
N TRP A 28 5.92 4.98 3.43
CA TRP A 28 4.59 5.26 3.98
C TRP A 28 4.31 6.75 3.79
N MET A 29 3.15 7.06 3.22
CA MET A 29 2.82 8.45 2.92
C MET A 29 1.82 9.04 3.92
N TYR A 30 0.70 8.35 4.11
CA TYR A 30 -0.27 8.79 5.11
C TYR A 30 -1.36 7.73 5.27
N SER A 31 -2.19 7.93 6.31
CA SER A 31 -3.35 7.10 6.58
C SER A 31 -4.61 7.89 6.29
N ASP A 32 -5.57 7.25 5.64
CA ASP A 32 -6.91 7.79 5.51
C ASP A 32 -7.76 7.18 6.61
N GLU A 33 -8.06 7.95 7.64
CA GLU A 33 -8.77 7.42 8.79
C GLU A 33 -10.22 7.08 8.47
N ASP A 34 -10.80 7.74 7.48
CA ASP A 34 -12.19 7.47 7.13
C ASP A 34 -12.37 6.09 6.49
N THR A 35 -11.41 5.68 5.68
CA THR A 35 -11.51 4.39 4.98
C THR A 35 -10.65 3.30 5.61
N GLY A 36 -9.71 3.67 6.47
CA GLY A 36 -8.77 2.72 7.05
C GLY A 36 -7.67 2.29 6.09
N VAL A 37 -7.46 3.07 5.04
CA VAL A 37 -6.47 2.74 4.01
C VAL A 37 -5.15 3.44 4.30
N GLU A 38 -4.06 2.67 4.21
CA GLU A 38 -2.70 3.19 4.31
C GLU A 38 -2.15 3.38 2.90
N TYR A 39 -1.53 4.50 2.66
CA TYR A 39 -0.98 4.84 1.36
C TYR A 39 0.53 4.69 1.38
N TYR A 40 1.03 3.77 0.53
CA TYR A 40 2.47 3.55 0.38
C TYR A 40 2.87 3.91 -1.03
N LYS A 41 4.00 4.59 -1.18
CA LYS A 41 4.48 5.03 -2.48
C LYS A 41 5.76 4.25 -2.81
N HIS A 42 5.80 3.68 -4.02
CA HIS A 42 7.01 2.99 -4.48
C HIS A 42 8.06 4.03 -4.86
N THR A 43 9.27 3.86 -4.34
CA THR A 43 10.29 4.88 -4.49
C THR A 43 10.80 5.02 -5.92
N ALA A 44 10.81 3.93 -6.67
CA ALA A 44 11.31 3.97 -8.05
C ALA A 44 10.24 4.38 -9.06
N THR A 45 9.06 3.76 -8.98
CA THR A 45 8.01 4.02 -9.98
C THR A 45 7.14 5.21 -9.63
N ARG A 46 7.14 5.61 -8.36
CA ARG A 46 6.28 6.68 -7.82
C ARG A 46 4.82 6.32 -7.83
N ARG A 47 4.48 5.06 -8.06
CA ARG A 47 3.10 4.59 -8.01
C ARG A 47 2.71 4.26 -6.59
N TYR A 48 1.40 4.36 -6.29
CA TYR A 48 0.89 4.14 -4.94
C TYR A 48 0.30 2.74 -4.80
N LEU A 49 0.59 2.14 -3.65
CA LEU A 49 -0.03 0.88 -3.23
C LEU A 49 -0.91 1.22 -2.03
N LEU A 50 -2.19 0.92 -2.14
CA LEU A 50 -3.17 1.25 -1.13
C LEU A 50 -3.64 -0.02 -0.43
N LEU A 51 -3.37 -0.11 0.87
CA LEU A 51 -3.76 -1.29 1.65
C LEU A 51 -4.62 -0.87 2.82
N ARG A 52 -5.79 -1.48 2.93
CA ARG A 52 -6.63 -1.28 4.10
C ARG A 52 -6.10 -2.12 5.25
N ARG A 53 -6.41 -1.70 6.47
CA ARG A 53 -5.88 -2.36 7.66
C ARG A 53 -6.33 -3.81 7.79
N ASP A 54 -7.41 -4.19 7.11
CA ASP A 54 -7.88 -5.58 7.08
C ASP A 54 -7.18 -6.42 6.02
N GLY A 55 -6.23 -5.85 5.30
CA GLY A 55 -5.44 -6.55 4.31
C GLY A 55 -5.91 -6.41 2.87
N ARG A 56 -7.05 -5.80 2.63
CA ARG A 56 -7.56 -5.62 1.28
C ARG A 56 -6.76 -4.57 0.54
N CYS A 57 -6.57 -4.79 -0.76
CA CYS A 57 -5.80 -3.90 -1.61
C CYS A 57 -6.75 -3.13 -2.52
N PHE A 58 -6.42 -1.85 -2.72
CA PHE A 58 -7.27 -0.97 -3.52
C PHE A 58 -6.45 -0.22 -4.53
N GLN A 59 -7.14 0.29 -5.55
CA GLN A 59 -6.56 1.15 -6.55
C GLN A 59 -7.45 2.37 -6.71
N GLN A 60 -6.82 3.51 -6.87
CA GLN A 60 -7.57 4.74 -7.04
C GLN A 60 -8.21 4.77 -8.43
N ALA A 61 -9.51 5.00 -8.46
CA ALA A 61 -10.27 5.08 -9.70
C ALA A 61 -11.39 6.06 -9.46
N ALA A 62 -11.51 7.11 -10.28
CA ALA A 62 -12.55 8.10 -10.08
C ALA A 62 -13.91 7.43 -10.15
N PRO A 63 -14.82 7.72 -9.21
CA PRO A 63 -14.73 8.74 -8.18
C PRO A 63 -14.16 8.25 -6.85
N GLY A 64 -13.65 7.03 -6.74
CA GLY A 64 -13.18 6.54 -5.45
C GLY A 64 -12.17 5.44 -5.57
N LEU A 65 -12.28 4.45 -4.70
CA LEU A 65 -11.37 3.32 -4.67
C LEU A 65 -12.09 2.06 -5.15
N ILE A 66 -11.35 1.20 -5.86
CA ILE A 66 -11.86 -0.11 -6.23
C ILE A 66 -10.95 -1.16 -5.64
N GLU A 67 -11.54 -2.26 -5.19
CA GLU A 67 -10.76 -3.36 -4.64
C GLU A 67 -10.12 -4.13 -5.80
N VAL A 68 -8.83 -4.47 -5.63
CA VAL A 68 -8.07 -5.17 -6.66
C VAL A 68 -7.29 -6.31 -6.03
N ASP A 69 -6.82 -7.21 -6.87
CA ASP A 69 -5.97 -8.31 -6.41
C ASP A 69 -4.61 -7.78 -5.99
N PHE A 70 -4.18 -8.15 -4.77
CA PHE A 70 -2.93 -7.64 -4.24
C PHE A 70 -1.73 -8.01 -5.09
N ALA A 71 -1.65 -9.28 -5.52
CA ALA A 71 -0.47 -9.74 -6.26
C ALA A 71 -0.32 -8.99 -7.58
N ALA A 72 -1.44 -8.81 -8.30
CA ALA A 72 -1.41 -8.08 -9.57
C ALA A 72 -1.09 -6.61 -9.35
N GLU A 73 -1.68 -6.01 -8.31
CA GLU A 73 -1.43 -4.61 -8.03
C GLU A 73 0.00 -4.36 -7.59
N LEU A 74 0.57 -5.28 -6.81
CA LEU A 74 1.97 -5.18 -6.40
C LEU A 74 2.89 -5.17 -7.62
N GLN A 75 2.63 -6.06 -8.59
CA GLN A 75 3.42 -6.09 -9.81
C GLN A 75 3.33 -4.77 -10.56
N ARG A 76 2.12 -4.24 -10.68
CA ARG A 76 1.92 -2.96 -11.36
C ARG A 76 2.68 -1.82 -10.68
N VAL A 77 2.57 -1.75 -9.36
CA VAL A 77 3.20 -0.68 -8.59
C VAL A 77 4.71 -0.78 -8.68
N ARG A 78 5.25 -2.00 -8.69
CA ARG A 78 6.69 -2.20 -8.79
C ARG A 78 7.22 -2.05 -10.21
N GLY A 79 6.32 -1.89 -11.20
CA GLY A 79 6.73 -1.79 -12.59
C GLY A 79 7.16 -3.11 -13.19
N LYS A 80 6.64 -4.22 -12.65
CA LYS A 80 7.00 -5.58 -13.09
C LYS A 80 5.84 -6.29 -13.75
N GLU A 81 4.93 -5.52 -14.33
CA GLU A 81 3.79 -6.11 -15.02
C GLU A 81 4.27 -6.91 -16.22
N ALA A 82 3.56 -8.01 -16.47
CA ALA A 82 3.80 -8.77 -17.68
C ALA A 82 3.29 -7.97 -18.89
N ASN A 83 3.95 -8.11 -20.00
CA ASN A 83 3.53 -7.45 -21.22
C ASN A 83 2.79 -8.40 -22.12
#